data_c53061fa39aa6a7e04b9b9a6fe2090f8
#
_entry.id   c53061fa39aa6a7e04b9b9a6fe2090f8
#
_cell.length_a   1.000
_cell.length_b   1.000
_cell.length_c   1.000
_cell.angle_alpha   90.00
_cell.angle_beta   90.00
_cell.angle_gamma   90.00
#
_symmetry.space_group_name_H-M   'P 1'
#
loop_
_entity.id
_entity.type
_entity.pdbx_description
1 polymer ?
#
loop_
_entity_poly.entity_id
_entity_poly.type
_entity_poly.pdbx_seq_one_letter_code
_entity_poly.pdbx_strand_id
1 'polypeptide(L)'
;MMGLLLRVLCVSALISPALLLFMLLLPGTATAQAPPSWEQIVAAAKKEGTVTVIGPQGNETRDALTLAFQKKYPEIRVELQGMAGNQIGPKLLNELAASKFTTDVIVTGTTTALETLVPGKAVVPIKPVLIGPNTRDLSEWRGGKLTFSDDPQNYNLIFSSYVKAPFIYNANLVSANVFKSWKDLLDPKWHGKITLKDPLSAGGGLGNSTLWYTHEGLGKDFMRRLLTQKDIVMPRDDRQMLDFAARGKYPIAIGPSDVLTNEFIARGLPLKHLHPETLKEGTYVTAGNGSLVIVRNAPHPNALRVYVDHLLSPEGQLEWSKATRFASLRRDVPKDHVLDILVPKENMTYRDISMRHYVDMREEIVQFIKSVLSR
;
A
#
# COMPACT_ATOMS: atom_id res chain seq x y z
N MET A 1 -5.58 -95.11 0.32
CA MET A 1 -5.16 -95.73 -0.93
C MET A 1 -4.25 -94.81 -1.61
N MET A 2 -3.03 -95.11 -1.59
CA MET A 2 -2.08 -95.38 -2.70
C MET A 2 -1.78 -94.12 -3.45
N GLY A 3 -0.59 -93.71 -3.66
CA GLY A 3 0.73 -94.25 -3.54
C GLY A 3 1.66 -93.46 -4.43
N LEU A 4 2.84 -93.24 -3.98
CA LEU A 4 4.11 -93.45 -4.70
C LEU A 4 4.39 -92.54 -5.92
N LEU A 5 5.50 -91.95 -6.18
CA LEU A 5 6.91 -92.30 -6.06
C LEU A 5 7.78 -91.08 -6.44
N LEU A 6 8.80 -90.89 -5.71
CA LEU A 6 10.12 -90.29 -5.93
C LEU A 6 10.66 -90.32 -7.39
N ARG A 7 11.20 -89.25 -7.89
CA ARG A 7 12.43 -89.25 -8.74
C ARG A 7 13.29 -88.02 -8.48
N VAL A 8 14.44 -88.28 -7.93
CA VAL A 8 15.60 -87.45 -7.82
C VAL A 8 16.26 -87.39 -9.18
N LEU A 9 16.55 -86.17 -9.65
CA LEU A 9 17.55 -85.89 -10.71
C LEU A 9 18.44 -84.80 -10.27
N CYS A 10 19.69 -85.21 -9.94
CA CYS A 10 20.82 -84.29 -9.79
C CYS A 10 21.15 -83.70 -11.16
N VAL A 11 21.19 -82.40 -11.26
CA VAL A 11 21.92 -81.66 -12.32
C VAL A 11 22.86 -80.70 -11.66
N SER A 12 24.12 -80.98 -11.74
CA SER A 12 25.25 -80.13 -11.42
C SER A 12 25.29 -79.02 -12.41
N ALA A 13 25.10 -77.76 -12.02
CA ALA A 13 25.30 -76.58 -12.81
C ALA A 13 26.46 -75.78 -12.23
N LEU A 14 27.42 -75.50 -13.09
CA LEU A 14 28.63 -74.78 -12.92
C LEU A 14 28.33 -73.35 -12.39
N ILE A 15 28.97 -72.95 -11.29
CA ILE A 15 28.99 -71.61 -10.77
C ILE A 15 30.06 -70.86 -11.48
N SER A 16 29.66 -69.90 -12.34
CA SER A 16 30.55 -68.92 -12.92
C SER A 16 30.70 -67.74 -11.92
N PRO A 17 31.89 -67.29 -11.57
CA PRO A 17 32.05 -66.13 -10.70
C PRO A 17 31.89 -64.85 -11.53
N ALA A 18 30.62 -64.36 -11.62
CA ALA A 18 30.41 -62.99 -12.09
C ALA A 18 30.77 -62.05 -10.94
N LEU A 19 31.85 -61.28 -11.19
CA LEU A 19 32.31 -60.17 -10.35
C LEU A 19 31.13 -59.20 -10.11
N LEU A 20 30.57 -59.15 -8.93
CA LEU A 20 29.65 -58.11 -8.46
C LEU A 20 30.52 -56.86 -8.13
N LEU A 21 30.73 -56.00 -9.11
CA LEU A 21 31.22 -54.64 -8.89
C LEU A 21 30.13 -53.80 -8.26
N PHE A 22 29.99 -53.85 -6.92
CA PHE A 22 29.09 -53.01 -6.13
C PHE A 22 29.73 -51.59 -6.14
N MET A 23 29.37 -50.78 -7.14
CA MET A 23 29.69 -49.34 -7.15
C MET A 23 28.93 -48.71 -5.97
N LEU A 24 29.63 -48.45 -4.86
CA LEU A 24 29.17 -47.61 -3.77
C LEU A 24 28.84 -46.24 -4.33
N LEU A 25 27.60 -46.01 -4.71
CA LEU A 25 27.01 -44.69 -4.85
C LEU A 25 27.01 -44.04 -3.46
N LEU A 26 28.13 -43.36 -3.12
CA LEU A 26 28.12 -42.41 -2.02
C LEU A 26 27.03 -41.37 -2.32
N PRO A 27 26.03 -41.18 -1.43
CA PRO A 27 25.13 -40.08 -1.58
C PRO A 27 25.99 -38.83 -1.56
N GLY A 28 26.07 -38.15 -2.71
CA GLY A 28 26.67 -36.81 -2.80
C GLY A 28 25.96 -35.96 -1.75
N THR A 29 26.67 -35.55 -0.71
CA THR A 29 26.21 -34.55 0.21
C THR A 29 25.91 -33.31 -0.64
N ALA A 30 24.64 -33.08 -0.94
CA ALA A 30 24.20 -31.81 -1.48
C ALA A 30 24.58 -30.76 -0.44
N THR A 31 25.73 -30.13 -0.63
CA THR A 31 26.12 -28.96 0.16
C THR A 31 25.06 -27.92 -0.11
N ALA A 32 24.19 -27.68 0.88
CA ALA A 32 23.26 -26.58 0.81
C ALA A 32 24.08 -25.32 0.54
N GLN A 33 23.97 -24.80 -0.68
CA GLN A 33 24.71 -23.61 -1.10
C GLN A 33 24.29 -22.48 -0.17
N ALA A 34 25.24 -21.84 0.49
CA ALA A 34 24.97 -20.69 1.35
C ALA A 34 24.17 -19.65 0.57
N PRO A 35 23.21 -18.98 1.19
CA PRO A 35 22.44 -17.93 0.51
C PRO A 35 23.40 -16.89 -0.06
N PRO A 36 23.10 -16.34 -1.26
CA PRO A 36 23.99 -15.39 -1.92
C PRO A 36 24.21 -14.14 -1.06
N SER A 37 25.46 -13.61 -1.08
CA SER A 37 25.77 -12.35 -0.42
C SER A 37 25.06 -11.18 -1.11
N TRP A 38 24.95 -10.04 -0.43
CA TRP A 38 24.33 -8.84 -1.03
C TRP A 38 25.06 -8.39 -2.30
N GLU A 39 26.39 -8.45 -2.31
CA GLU A 39 27.21 -8.10 -3.45
C GLU A 39 26.94 -9.04 -4.65
N GLN A 40 26.75 -10.32 -4.39
CA GLN A 40 26.37 -11.28 -5.43
C GLN A 40 24.98 -10.98 -6.01
N ILE A 41 24.03 -10.57 -5.15
CA ILE A 41 22.69 -10.15 -5.59
C ILE A 41 22.77 -8.89 -6.44
N VAL A 42 23.54 -7.87 -6.02
CA VAL A 42 23.75 -6.65 -6.80
C VAL A 42 24.40 -6.97 -8.16
N ALA A 43 25.40 -7.84 -8.18
CA ALA A 43 26.05 -8.25 -9.43
C ALA A 43 25.10 -9.01 -10.37
N ALA A 44 24.21 -9.84 -9.83
CA ALA A 44 23.17 -10.53 -10.60
C ALA A 44 22.10 -9.54 -11.10
N ALA A 45 21.69 -8.58 -10.28
CA ALA A 45 20.75 -7.51 -10.66
C ALA A 45 21.28 -6.66 -11.83
N LYS A 46 22.57 -6.31 -11.82
CA LYS A 46 23.20 -5.62 -12.95
C LYS A 46 23.19 -6.44 -14.24
N LYS A 47 23.27 -7.77 -14.15
CA LYS A 47 23.14 -8.67 -15.32
C LYS A 47 21.69 -8.77 -15.81
N GLU A 48 20.69 -8.70 -14.91
CA GLU A 48 19.27 -8.60 -15.29
C GLU A 48 19.00 -7.27 -16.00
N GLY A 49 19.71 -6.19 -15.65
CA GLY A 49 19.76 -4.92 -16.36
C GLY A 49 18.48 -4.08 -16.29
N THR A 50 17.39 -4.59 -15.71
CA THR A 50 16.13 -3.87 -15.62
C THR A 50 15.31 -4.31 -14.40
N VAL A 51 14.41 -3.42 -13.96
CA VAL A 51 13.32 -3.71 -13.02
C VAL A 51 12.06 -3.01 -13.50
N THR A 52 10.95 -3.72 -13.57
CA THR A 52 9.66 -3.16 -14.00
C THR A 52 8.79 -2.85 -12.81
N VAL A 53 8.40 -1.59 -12.70
CA VAL A 53 7.66 -1.03 -11.56
C VAL A 53 6.31 -0.49 -12.04
N ILE A 54 5.22 -0.83 -11.36
CA ILE A 54 3.98 -0.07 -11.47
C ILE A 54 3.92 0.87 -10.27
N GLY A 55 3.64 2.16 -10.53
CA GLY A 55 3.53 3.19 -9.51
C GLY A 55 2.35 4.13 -9.75
N PRO A 56 2.08 5.06 -8.82
CA PRO A 56 1.08 6.10 -9.03
C PRO A 56 1.43 6.98 -10.22
N GLN A 57 0.40 7.55 -10.83
CA GLN A 57 0.56 8.53 -11.91
C GLN A 57 1.10 9.86 -11.37
N GLY A 58 1.88 10.55 -12.16
CA GLY A 58 2.43 11.86 -11.86
C GLY A 58 3.94 11.93 -12.10
N ASN A 59 4.43 13.12 -12.46
CA ASN A 59 5.85 13.31 -12.76
C ASN A 59 6.72 13.22 -11.50
N GLU A 60 6.30 13.84 -10.40
CA GLU A 60 7.04 13.83 -9.14
C GLU A 60 7.18 12.40 -8.58
N THR A 61 6.10 11.63 -8.57
CA THR A 61 6.14 10.23 -8.12
C THR A 61 6.95 9.34 -9.05
N ARG A 62 6.87 9.57 -10.38
CA ARG A 62 7.74 8.88 -11.35
C ARG A 62 9.21 9.14 -11.03
N ASP A 63 9.58 10.41 -10.87
CA ASP A 63 10.96 10.82 -10.66
C ASP A 63 11.50 10.26 -9.33
N ALA A 64 10.69 10.27 -8.27
CA ALA A 64 11.04 9.66 -6.98
C ALA A 64 11.26 8.15 -7.06
N LEU A 65 10.52 7.45 -7.92
CA LEU A 65 10.64 6.00 -8.09
C LEU A 65 11.72 5.59 -9.10
N THR A 66 12.35 6.53 -9.81
CA THR A 66 13.30 6.20 -10.89
C THR A 66 14.67 6.85 -10.72
N LEU A 67 14.74 8.18 -10.53
CA LEU A 67 15.97 8.93 -10.75
C LEU A 67 17.07 8.61 -9.73
N ALA A 68 16.76 8.60 -8.44
CA ALA A 68 17.75 8.30 -7.40
C ALA A 68 18.28 6.87 -7.51
N PHE A 69 17.40 5.91 -7.82
CA PHE A 69 17.80 4.53 -8.06
C PHE A 69 18.74 4.41 -9.27
N GLN A 70 18.36 4.97 -10.42
CA GLN A 70 19.18 4.89 -11.64
C GLN A 70 20.52 5.62 -11.52
N LYS A 71 20.57 6.70 -10.72
CA LYS A 71 21.83 7.38 -10.39
C LYS A 71 22.78 6.47 -9.60
N LYS A 72 22.25 5.70 -8.65
CA LYS A 72 23.02 4.78 -7.80
C LYS A 72 23.39 3.47 -8.51
N TYR A 73 22.50 2.99 -9.36
CA TYR A 73 22.64 1.74 -10.11
C TYR A 73 22.40 1.97 -11.62
N PRO A 74 23.32 2.66 -12.32
CA PRO A 74 23.12 3.05 -13.72
C PRO A 74 22.99 1.86 -14.68
N GLU A 75 23.45 0.67 -14.27
CA GLU A 75 23.34 -0.55 -15.06
C GLU A 75 21.95 -1.22 -14.95
N ILE A 76 21.07 -0.73 -14.06
CA ILE A 76 19.72 -1.28 -13.87
C ILE A 76 18.70 -0.23 -14.26
N ARG A 77 18.05 -0.40 -15.40
CA ARG A 77 17.00 0.52 -15.85
C ARG A 77 15.69 0.28 -15.09
N VAL A 78 15.07 1.35 -14.64
CA VAL A 78 13.70 1.28 -14.07
C VAL A 78 12.68 1.51 -15.19
N GLU A 79 11.88 0.50 -15.50
CA GLU A 79 10.73 0.62 -16.39
C GLU A 79 9.48 0.90 -15.58
N LEU A 80 9.13 2.19 -15.45
CA LEU A 80 7.99 2.60 -14.66
C LEU A 80 6.73 2.76 -15.51
N GLN A 81 5.63 2.13 -15.06
CA GLN A 81 4.28 2.31 -15.59
C GLN A 81 3.42 3.05 -14.55
N GLY A 82 3.04 4.29 -14.85
CA GLY A 82 2.12 5.08 -14.01
C GLY A 82 0.69 4.62 -14.21
N MET A 83 0.03 4.10 -13.15
CA MET A 83 -1.33 3.58 -13.24
C MET A 83 -2.19 3.99 -12.05
N ALA A 84 -3.49 4.19 -12.29
CA ALA A 84 -4.47 4.30 -11.23
C ALA A 84 -4.75 2.93 -10.60
N GLY A 85 -5.01 2.89 -9.28
CA GLY A 85 -5.18 1.63 -8.53
C GLY A 85 -6.23 0.68 -9.12
N ASN A 86 -7.34 1.22 -9.64
CA ASN A 86 -8.40 0.44 -10.28
C ASN A 86 -8.01 -0.20 -11.63
N GLN A 87 -6.90 0.22 -12.24
CA GLN A 87 -6.40 -0.33 -13.51
C GLN A 87 -5.39 -1.46 -13.27
N ILE A 88 -4.73 -1.46 -12.11
CA ILE A 88 -3.65 -2.41 -11.79
C ILE A 88 -4.18 -3.85 -11.72
N GLY A 89 -5.26 -4.07 -10.98
CA GLY A 89 -5.85 -5.40 -10.80
C GLY A 89 -6.21 -6.08 -12.11
N PRO A 90 -7.06 -5.46 -12.96
CA PRO A 90 -7.42 -6.04 -14.27
C PRO A 90 -6.19 -6.35 -15.15
N LYS A 91 -5.19 -5.45 -15.19
CA LYS A 91 -3.94 -5.69 -15.95
C LYS A 91 -3.23 -6.94 -15.43
N LEU A 92 -2.93 -6.99 -14.14
CA LEU A 92 -2.15 -8.10 -13.55
C LEU A 92 -2.88 -9.44 -13.65
N LEU A 93 -4.19 -9.47 -13.42
CA LEU A 93 -4.97 -10.70 -13.49
C LEU A 93 -5.05 -11.24 -14.93
N ASN A 94 -5.17 -10.35 -15.92
CA ASN A 94 -5.13 -10.74 -17.34
C ASN A 94 -3.74 -11.25 -17.75
N GLU A 95 -2.67 -10.62 -17.31
CA GLU A 95 -1.30 -11.08 -17.58
C GLU A 95 -1.04 -12.45 -16.93
N LEU A 96 -1.47 -12.63 -15.68
CA LEU A 96 -1.35 -13.90 -14.97
C LEU A 96 -2.10 -15.02 -15.69
N ALA A 97 -3.34 -14.77 -16.12
CA ALA A 97 -4.15 -15.73 -16.88
C ALA A 97 -3.50 -16.09 -18.24
N ALA A 98 -2.79 -15.14 -18.84
CA ALA A 98 -2.04 -15.35 -20.09
C ALA A 98 -0.61 -15.90 -19.87
N SER A 99 -0.23 -16.23 -18.61
CA SER A 99 1.15 -16.61 -18.23
C SER A 99 2.21 -15.59 -18.66
N LYS A 100 1.85 -14.31 -18.69
CA LYS A 100 2.74 -13.18 -18.98
C LYS A 100 3.19 -12.54 -17.65
N PHE A 101 4.49 -12.47 -17.43
CA PHE A 101 5.07 -11.90 -16.21
C PHE A 101 5.97 -10.74 -16.64
N THR A 102 5.44 -9.52 -16.55
CA THR A 102 6.10 -8.31 -17.05
C THR A 102 6.41 -7.31 -15.95
N THR A 103 5.92 -7.53 -14.74
CA THR A 103 6.04 -6.59 -13.62
C THR A 103 6.73 -7.26 -12.43
N ASP A 104 7.64 -6.55 -11.78
CA ASP A 104 8.36 -7.03 -10.61
C ASP A 104 7.72 -6.56 -9.30
N VAL A 105 7.46 -5.26 -9.18
CA VAL A 105 6.97 -4.64 -7.95
C VAL A 105 5.91 -3.59 -8.26
N ILE A 106 4.97 -3.43 -7.33
CA ILE A 106 3.92 -2.42 -7.43
C ILE A 106 3.95 -1.55 -6.18
N VAL A 107 4.06 -0.23 -6.38
CA VAL A 107 3.86 0.80 -5.37
C VAL A 107 2.43 1.33 -5.52
N THR A 108 1.57 1.08 -4.53
CA THR A 108 0.14 1.36 -4.63
C THR A 108 -0.51 1.57 -3.26
N GLY A 109 -1.80 1.83 -3.25
CA GLY A 109 -2.60 1.87 -2.02
C GLY A 109 -2.98 0.47 -1.52
N THR A 110 -3.16 0.37 -0.21
CA THR A 110 -3.51 -0.89 0.47
C THR A 110 -4.81 -1.52 -0.03
N THR A 111 -5.76 -0.71 -0.48
CA THR A 111 -7.02 -1.20 -1.09
C THR A 111 -6.76 -2.06 -2.31
N THR A 112 -5.99 -1.55 -3.28
CA THR A 112 -5.62 -2.30 -4.49
C THR A 112 -4.92 -3.61 -4.12
N ALA A 113 -3.98 -3.55 -3.18
CA ALA A 113 -3.26 -4.72 -2.71
C ALA A 113 -4.19 -5.78 -2.11
N LEU A 114 -5.01 -5.41 -1.11
CA LEU A 114 -5.76 -6.35 -0.28
C LEU A 114 -7.10 -6.79 -0.87
N GLU A 115 -7.79 -5.93 -1.63
CA GLU A 115 -9.08 -6.29 -2.22
C GLU A 115 -8.96 -6.96 -3.59
N THR A 116 -7.84 -6.74 -4.29
CA THR A 116 -7.71 -7.23 -5.68
C THR A 116 -6.52 -8.15 -5.88
N LEU A 117 -5.31 -7.70 -5.53
CA LEU A 117 -4.08 -8.43 -5.91
C LEU A 117 -3.86 -9.67 -5.03
N VAL A 118 -4.08 -9.57 -3.72
CA VAL A 118 -3.94 -10.71 -2.80
C VAL A 118 -5.03 -11.78 -3.08
N PRO A 119 -6.33 -11.47 -3.12
CA PRO A 119 -7.36 -12.45 -3.48
C PRO A 119 -7.17 -13.05 -4.88
N GLY A 120 -6.73 -12.23 -5.84
CA GLY A 120 -6.40 -12.66 -7.21
C GLY A 120 -5.12 -13.50 -7.31
N LYS A 121 -4.44 -13.76 -6.19
CA LYS A 121 -3.17 -14.49 -6.12
C LYS A 121 -2.09 -13.94 -7.07
N ALA A 122 -2.13 -12.64 -7.34
CA ALA A 122 -1.20 -11.95 -8.25
C ALA A 122 0.12 -11.57 -7.58
N VAL A 123 0.19 -11.65 -6.26
CA VAL A 123 1.34 -11.23 -5.45
C VAL A 123 1.81 -12.35 -4.53
N VAL A 124 3.03 -12.19 -4.00
CA VAL A 124 3.67 -13.13 -3.07
C VAL A 124 4.08 -12.41 -1.78
N PRO A 125 4.29 -13.14 -0.65
CA PRO A 125 4.81 -12.54 0.58
C PRO A 125 6.14 -11.82 0.34
N ILE A 126 6.28 -10.61 0.90
CA ILE A 126 7.44 -9.75 0.64
C ILE A 126 8.68 -10.10 1.48
N LYS A 127 8.51 -10.71 2.66
CA LYS A 127 9.64 -10.99 3.56
C LYS A 127 10.85 -11.64 2.90
N PRO A 128 10.71 -12.62 1.97
CA PRO A 128 11.86 -13.21 1.28
C PRO A 128 12.65 -12.24 0.38
N VAL A 129 12.09 -11.08 0.07
CA VAL A 129 12.75 -10.03 -0.71
C VAL A 129 13.53 -9.06 0.18
N LEU A 130 13.15 -8.92 1.45
CA LEU A 130 13.71 -7.97 2.41
C LEU A 130 15.04 -8.48 3.01
N ILE A 131 16.06 -8.60 2.18
CA ILE A 131 17.37 -9.18 2.54
C ILE A 131 18.52 -8.19 2.41
N GLY A 132 18.26 -7.00 1.92
CA GLY A 132 19.23 -5.93 1.76
C GLY A 132 19.55 -5.19 3.08
N PRO A 133 20.61 -4.39 3.10
CA PRO A 133 21.06 -3.70 4.31
C PRO A 133 19.98 -2.77 4.92
N ASN A 134 19.23 -2.04 4.09
CA ASN A 134 18.20 -1.10 4.56
C ASN A 134 16.94 -1.77 5.11
N THR A 135 16.77 -3.05 4.85
CA THR A 135 15.62 -3.85 5.28
C THR A 135 15.95 -4.83 6.41
N ARG A 136 17.24 -5.02 6.72
CA ARG A 136 17.71 -5.83 7.85
C ARG A 136 17.83 -5.02 9.13
N ASP A 137 18.33 -3.79 9.04
CA ASP A 137 18.39 -2.87 10.17
C ASP A 137 17.04 -2.14 10.29
N LEU A 138 16.30 -2.45 11.34
CA LEU A 138 14.99 -1.89 11.60
C LEU A 138 15.01 -0.79 12.68
N SER A 139 16.18 -0.44 13.22
CA SER A 139 16.33 0.53 14.31
C SER A 139 15.73 1.89 13.97
N GLU A 140 15.85 2.31 12.71
CA GLU A 140 15.32 3.58 12.21
C GLU A 140 13.85 3.51 11.74
N TRP A 141 13.23 2.35 11.78
CA TRP A 141 11.82 2.23 11.45
C TRP A 141 10.94 2.50 12.68
N ARG A 142 9.79 3.12 12.47
CA ARG A 142 8.82 3.43 13.52
C ARG A 142 8.46 2.17 14.32
N GLY A 143 8.67 2.21 15.63
CA GLY A 143 8.47 1.06 16.52
C GLY A 143 9.48 -0.08 16.34
N GLY A 144 10.63 0.17 15.67
CA GLY A 144 11.67 -0.86 15.44
C GLY A 144 11.23 -2.01 14.56
N LYS A 145 10.26 -1.81 13.67
CA LYS A 145 9.69 -2.86 12.81
C LYS A 145 9.13 -2.31 11.49
N LEU A 146 9.07 -3.17 10.49
CA LEU A 146 8.32 -2.90 9.26
C LEU A 146 6.82 -3.04 9.54
N THR A 147 6.02 -2.21 8.89
CA THR A 147 4.56 -2.20 9.03
C THR A 147 3.91 -2.92 7.86
N PHE A 148 3.12 -3.95 8.14
CA PHE A 148 2.33 -4.66 7.16
C PHE A 148 0.85 -4.42 7.40
N SER A 149 0.09 -4.14 6.34
CA SER A 149 -1.36 -3.96 6.46
C SER A 149 -2.12 -5.26 6.68
N ASP A 150 -1.50 -6.39 6.39
CA ASP A 150 -2.05 -7.74 6.37
C ASP A 150 -1.20 -8.74 7.18
N ASP A 151 -0.60 -8.29 8.29
CA ASP A 151 0.13 -9.19 9.19
C ASP A 151 -0.82 -10.30 9.73
N PRO A 152 -0.42 -11.59 9.73
CA PRO A 152 0.94 -12.10 9.48
C PRO A 152 1.27 -12.51 8.04
N GLN A 153 0.37 -12.36 7.07
CA GLN A 153 0.57 -12.81 5.68
C GLN A 153 1.69 -12.07 4.95
N ASN A 154 1.87 -10.76 5.26
CA ASN A 154 2.99 -9.92 4.80
C ASN A 154 3.10 -9.78 3.27
N TYR A 155 1.97 -9.62 2.58
CA TYR A 155 1.93 -9.30 1.16
C TYR A 155 2.13 -7.80 0.89
N ASN A 156 1.62 -6.93 1.78
CA ASN A 156 1.60 -5.49 1.57
C ASN A 156 2.37 -4.76 2.67
N LEU A 157 3.53 -4.21 2.32
CA LEU A 157 4.39 -3.41 3.21
C LEU A 157 4.03 -1.94 3.09
N ILE A 158 3.71 -1.30 4.22
CA ILE A 158 3.53 0.15 4.33
C ILE A 158 4.87 0.78 4.70
N PHE A 159 5.31 1.76 3.92
CA PHE A 159 6.56 2.47 4.16
C PHE A 159 6.38 3.99 4.37
N SER A 160 5.20 4.51 4.08
CA SER A 160 4.85 5.92 4.25
C SER A 160 3.40 6.04 4.72
N SER A 161 3.11 7.05 5.54
CA SER A 161 1.76 7.34 6.01
C SER A 161 1.58 8.81 6.34
N TYR A 162 0.33 9.26 6.40
CA TYR A 162 0.00 10.62 6.81
C TYR A 162 -1.33 10.65 7.59
N VAL A 163 -1.46 11.67 8.43
CA VAL A 163 -2.72 11.97 9.13
C VAL A 163 -3.64 12.71 8.17
N LYS A 164 -4.84 12.22 7.96
CA LYS A 164 -5.84 12.93 7.15
C LYS A 164 -6.40 14.10 7.96
N ALA A 165 -6.32 15.33 7.40
CA ALA A 165 -7.04 16.45 8.00
C ALA A 165 -8.55 16.16 7.98
N PRO A 166 -9.29 16.44 9.06
CA PRO A 166 -10.73 16.17 9.11
C PRO A 166 -11.47 16.77 7.93
N PHE A 167 -11.27 18.06 7.68
CA PHE A 167 -11.80 18.78 6.53
C PHE A 167 -11.00 20.06 6.28
N ILE A 168 -11.27 20.68 5.13
CA ILE A 168 -10.70 21.94 4.68
C ILE A 168 -11.78 23.01 4.84
N TYR A 169 -11.40 24.22 5.22
CA TYR A 169 -12.35 25.32 5.34
C TYR A 169 -11.79 26.63 4.79
N ASN A 170 -12.69 27.49 4.35
CA ASN A 170 -12.35 28.88 3.97
C ASN A 170 -12.20 29.72 5.24
N ALA A 171 -10.98 30.15 5.54
CA ALA A 171 -10.65 30.85 6.78
C ALA A 171 -11.24 32.26 6.88
N ASN A 172 -11.69 32.85 5.77
CA ASN A 172 -12.37 34.16 5.77
C ASN A 172 -13.85 34.03 6.16
N LEU A 173 -14.44 32.82 6.05
CA LEU A 173 -15.87 32.61 6.23
C LEU A 173 -16.22 31.67 7.39
N VAL A 174 -15.26 30.84 7.80
CA VAL A 174 -15.45 29.80 8.81
C VAL A 174 -14.37 29.90 9.88
N SER A 175 -14.77 29.97 11.14
CA SER A 175 -13.85 29.87 12.28
C SER A 175 -13.66 28.42 12.69
N ALA A 176 -12.42 27.95 12.81
CA ALA A 176 -12.09 26.59 13.28
C ALA A 176 -12.60 26.35 14.71
N ASN A 177 -12.66 27.38 15.55
CA ASN A 177 -12.97 27.29 16.98
C ASN A 177 -14.42 26.80 17.27
N VAL A 178 -15.29 26.86 16.28
CA VAL A 178 -16.70 26.41 16.42
C VAL A 178 -16.83 24.87 16.33
N PHE A 179 -15.78 24.17 15.94
CA PHE A 179 -15.80 22.72 15.81
C PHE A 179 -15.11 22.08 17.03
N LYS A 180 -15.74 21.12 17.64
CA LYS A 180 -15.24 20.26 18.72
C LYS A 180 -15.50 18.78 18.45
N SER A 181 -16.40 18.50 17.51
CA SER A 181 -16.86 17.17 17.14
C SER A 181 -17.24 17.13 15.67
N TRP A 182 -17.09 15.99 15.02
CA TRP A 182 -17.69 15.76 13.71
C TRP A 182 -19.20 16.05 13.69
N LYS A 183 -19.89 15.83 14.82
CA LYS A 183 -21.32 16.09 14.95
C LYS A 183 -21.69 17.56 14.80
N ASP A 184 -20.77 18.48 15.01
CA ASP A 184 -21.01 19.92 14.83
C ASP A 184 -21.33 20.28 13.37
N LEU A 185 -20.91 19.43 12.41
CA LEU A 185 -21.29 19.58 11.00
C LEU A 185 -22.79 19.32 10.73
N LEU A 186 -23.50 18.71 11.69
CA LEU A 186 -24.95 18.46 11.58
C LEU A 186 -25.80 19.65 12.02
N ASP A 187 -25.19 20.74 12.52
CA ASP A 187 -25.90 21.97 12.88
C ASP A 187 -26.54 22.56 11.62
N PRO A 188 -27.82 22.93 11.67
CA PRO A 188 -28.54 23.54 10.52
C PRO A 188 -27.88 24.77 9.90
N LYS A 189 -27.05 25.50 10.65
CA LYS A 189 -26.27 26.64 10.10
C LYS A 189 -25.32 26.25 8.97
N TRP A 190 -24.98 24.95 8.84
CA TRP A 190 -24.12 24.39 7.80
C TRP A 190 -24.88 23.87 6.58
N HIS A 191 -26.23 23.89 6.57
CA HIS A 191 -27.01 23.51 5.40
C HIS A 191 -26.60 24.35 4.19
N GLY A 192 -26.33 23.70 3.06
CA GLY A 192 -25.87 24.35 1.83
C GLY A 192 -24.46 24.96 1.90
N LYS A 193 -23.66 24.64 2.93
CA LYS A 193 -22.29 25.14 3.12
C LYS A 193 -21.20 24.07 3.09
N ILE A 194 -21.57 22.80 2.85
CA ILE A 194 -20.65 21.68 2.85
C ILE A 194 -20.58 21.06 1.46
N THR A 195 -19.34 20.87 0.98
CA THR A 195 -19.05 19.94 -0.10
C THR A 195 -18.29 18.73 0.47
N LEU A 196 -18.73 17.53 0.12
CA LEU A 196 -18.18 16.26 0.59
C LEU A 196 -17.72 15.44 -0.62
N LYS A 197 -16.50 14.95 -0.63
CA LYS A 197 -16.04 13.98 -1.64
C LYS A 197 -17.05 12.83 -1.73
N ASP A 198 -17.46 12.44 -2.96
CA ASP A 198 -18.37 11.29 -3.13
C ASP A 198 -17.92 10.14 -2.20
N PRO A 199 -18.76 9.74 -1.22
CA PRO A 199 -18.37 8.79 -0.18
C PRO A 199 -18.02 7.39 -0.71
N LEU A 200 -18.38 7.08 -1.97
CA LEU A 200 -18.01 5.86 -2.67
C LEU A 200 -16.66 5.99 -3.42
N SER A 201 -16.11 7.20 -3.53
CA SER A 201 -14.82 7.43 -4.18
C SER A 201 -13.65 6.99 -3.32
N ALA A 202 -12.66 6.34 -3.92
CA ALA A 202 -11.41 6.02 -3.25
C ALA A 202 -10.72 7.28 -2.70
N GLY A 203 -9.86 7.11 -1.71
CA GLY A 203 -9.20 8.21 -1.00
C GLY A 203 -10.07 8.82 0.07
N GLY A 204 -10.17 10.15 0.12
CA GLY A 204 -10.86 10.87 1.21
C GLY A 204 -12.36 10.60 1.35
N GLY A 205 -13.05 10.24 0.27
CA GLY A 205 -14.47 9.85 0.33
C GLY A 205 -14.67 8.60 1.17
N LEU A 206 -14.13 7.47 0.69
CA LEU A 206 -14.25 6.20 1.38
C LEU A 206 -13.47 6.16 2.70
N GLY A 207 -12.35 6.88 2.80
CA GLY A 207 -11.57 6.98 4.03
C GLY A 207 -12.36 7.62 5.16
N ASN A 208 -13.00 8.76 4.93
CA ASN A 208 -13.87 9.40 5.92
C ASN A 208 -15.08 8.52 6.25
N SER A 209 -15.68 7.88 5.25
CA SER A 209 -16.79 6.94 5.45
C SER A 209 -16.38 5.77 6.35
N THR A 210 -15.18 5.24 6.18
CA THR A 210 -14.64 4.19 7.05
C THR A 210 -14.45 4.69 8.49
N LEU A 211 -13.87 5.88 8.68
CA LEU A 211 -13.75 6.48 10.01
C LEU A 211 -15.11 6.61 10.68
N TRP A 212 -16.07 7.26 10.01
CA TRP A 212 -17.37 7.54 10.60
C TRP A 212 -18.15 6.27 10.91
N TYR A 213 -18.14 5.30 10.00
CA TYR A 213 -18.85 4.03 10.17
C TYR A 213 -18.34 3.23 11.37
N THR A 214 -17.00 3.20 11.56
CA THR A 214 -16.35 2.35 12.55
C THR A 214 -16.09 3.03 13.88
N HIS A 215 -16.33 4.36 13.98
CA HIS A 215 -16.08 5.10 15.22
C HIS A 215 -17.28 5.00 16.17
N GLU A 216 -17.04 4.56 17.42
CA GLU A 216 -18.08 4.32 18.44
C GLU A 216 -18.94 5.56 18.72
N GLY A 217 -18.30 6.75 18.70
CA GLY A 217 -18.97 8.03 18.95
C GLY A 217 -19.76 8.58 17.76
N LEU A 218 -19.61 8.01 16.55
CA LEU A 218 -20.25 8.47 15.32
C LEU A 218 -21.23 7.44 14.76
N GLY A 219 -20.75 6.40 14.11
CA GLY A 219 -21.53 5.27 13.60
C GLY A 219 -22.46 5.60 12.45
N LYS A 220 -23.33 4.64 12.15
CA LYS A 220 -24.28 4.67 11.03
C LYS A 220 -25.27 5.86 11.12
N ASP A 221 -25.68 6.26 12.32
CA ASP A 221 -26.64 7.39 12.50
C ASP A 221 -26.00 8.72 12.09
N PHE A 222 -24.81 9.04 12.61
CA PHE A 222 -24.10 10.24 12.19
C PHE A 222 -23.90 10.27 10.68
N MET A 223 -23.43 9.16 10.12
CA MET A 223 -23.15 9.06 8.69
C MET A 223 -24.40 9.28 7.84
N ARG A 224 -25.54 8.64 8.21
CA ARG A 224 -26.84 8.86 7.54
C ARG A 224 -27.21 10.33 7.56
N ARG A 225 -27.21 10.97 8.74
CA ARG A 225 -27.60 12.37 8.92
C ARG A 225 -26.71 13.32 8.12
N LEU A 226 -25.39 13.08 8.07
CA LEU A 226 -24.47 13.89 7.29
C LEU A 226 -24.71 13.73 5.78
N LEU A 227 -24.84 12.48 5.30
CA LEU A 227 -25.00 12.20 3.87
C LEU A 227 -26.36 12.66 3.30
N THR A 228 -27.39 12.77 4.15
CA THR A 228 -28.71 13.25 3.76
C THR A 228 -28.97 14.70 4.18
N GLN A 229 -27.94 15.42 4.64
CA GLN A 229 -28.07 16.81 5.03
C GLN A 229 -28.53 17.67 3.86
N LYS A 230 -29.43 18.62 4.14
CA LYS A 230 -29.99 19.51 3.13
C LYS A 230 -28.89 20.25 2.36
N ASP A 231 -28.99 20.22 1.03
CA ASP A 231 -28.13 20.93 0.09
C ASP A 231 -26.61 20.58 0.20
N ILE A 232 -26.30 19.39 0.73
CA ILE A 232 -24.92 18.86 0.66
C ILE A 232 -24.60 18.44 -0.78
N VAL A 233 -23.38 18.76 -1.25
CA VAL A 233 -22.94 18.47 -2.62
C VAL A 233 -21.76 17.49 -2.59
N MET A 234 -21.85 16.42 -3.39
CA MET A 234 -20.90 15.29 -3.36
C MET A 234 -20.19 15.10 -4.72
N PRO A 235 -19.27 15.99 -5.10
CA PRO A 235 -18.51 15.85 -6.35
C PRO A 235 -17.43 14.77 -6.22
N ARG A 236 -16.97 14.27 -7.37
CA ARG A 236 -15.82 13.36 -7.48
C ARG A 236 -14.51 14.09 -7.76
N ASP A 237 -14.57 15.31 -8.21
CA ASP A 237 -13.41 16.12 -8.60
C ASP A 237 -12.93 16.97 -7.42
N ASP A 238 -11.67 16.77 -7.02
CA ASP A 238 -11.06 17.49 -5.89
C ASP A 238 -10.82 18.96 -6.20
N ARG A 239 -10.47 19.33 -7.45
CA ARG A 239 -10.28 20.73 -7.85
C ARG A 239 -11.58 21.49 -7.75
N GLN A 240 -12.67 20.91 -8.22
CA GLN A 240 -14.00 21.48 -8.10
C GLN A 240 -14.38 21.74 -6.63
N MET A 241 -14.10 20.77 -5.74
CA MET A 241 -14.38 20.93 -4.30
C MET A 241 -13.60 22.09 -3.70
N LEU A 242 -12.30 22.17 -3.99
CA LEU A 242 -11.43 23.20 -3.46
C LEU A 242 -11.76 24.59 -4.04
N ASP A 243 -12.14 24.67 -5.31
CA ASP A 243 -12.61 25.91 -5.93
C ASP A 243 -13.91 26.40 -5.28
N PHE A 244 -14.87 25.50 -5.03
CA PHE A 244 -16.09 25.83 -4.29
C PHE A 244 -15.78 26.38 -2.90
N ALA A 245 -14.86 25.75 -2.17
CA ALA A 245 -14.50 26.18 -0.83
C ALA A 245 -13.74 27.53 -0.87
N ALA A 246 -12.79 27.69 -1.77
CA ALA A 246 -12.02 28.93 -1.91
C ALA A 246 -12.88 30.14 -2.26
N ARG A 247 -13.86 29.97 -3.15
CA ARG A 247 -14.84 31.00 -3.54
C ARG A 247 -15.97 31.20 -2.53
N GLY A 248 -16.03 30.38 -1.47
CA GLY A 248 -17.06 30.50 -0.42
C GLY A 248 -18.44 29.96 -0.81
N LYS A 249 -18.58 29.27 -1.95
CA LYS A 249 -19.86 28.66 -2.34
C LYS A 249 -20.23 27.52 -1.37
N TYR A 250 -19.25 26.68 -1.04
CA TYR A 250 -19.34 25.66 0.00
C TYR A 250 -18.08 25.79 0.87
N PRO A 251 -18.07 26.63 1.89
CA PRO A 251 -16.86 27.02 2.61
C PRO A 251 -16.22 25.89 3.45
N ILE A 252 -16.86 24.72 3.52
CA ILE A 252 -16.33 23.51 4.17
C ILE A 252 -16.22 22.40 3.11
N ALA A 253 -15.02 21.85 2.91
CA ALA A 253 -14.74 20.77 1.98
C ALA A 253 -14.21 19.54 2.73
N ILE A 254 -14.95 18.43 2.72
CA ILE A 254 -14.59 17.19 3.40
C ILE A 254 -14.04 16.18 2.41
N GLY A 255 -12.80 15.72 2.63
CA GLY A 255 -12.20 14.61 1.88
C GLY A 255 -11.50 14.92 0.57
N PRO A 256 -11.23 16.20 0.16
CA PRO A 256 -10.39 16.43 -1.00
C PRO A 256 -8.96 15.93 -0.77
N SER A 257 -8.18 15.84 -1.84
CA SER A 257 -6.75 15.50 -1.79
C SER A 257 -5.96 16.53 -0.98
N ASP A 258 -5.19 16.08 0.00
CA ASP A 258 -4.34 16.97 0.82
C ASP A 258 -3.21 17.59 -0.02
N VAL A 259 -2.64 16.83 -0.96
CA VAL A 259 -1.61 17.33 -1.90
C VAL A 259 -2.17 18.51 -2.69
N LEU A 260 -3.34 18.33 -3.31
CA LEU A 260 -3.98 19.39 -4.09
C LEU A 260 -4.42 20.55 -3.20
N THR A 261 -4.88 20.29 -1.99
CA THR A 261 -5.22 21.34 -1.01
C THR A 261 -3.99 22.21 -0.72
N ASN A 262 -2.84 21.59 -0.51
CA ASN A 262 -1.59 22.29 -0.25
C ASN A 262 -1.16 23.18 -1.43
N GLU A 263 -1.37 22.72 -2.68
CA GLU A 263 -1.15 23.56 -3.87
C GLU A 263 -2.04 24.80 -3.86
N PHE A 264 -3.31 24.67 -3.52
CA PHE A 264 -4.25 25.78 -3.44
C PHE A 264 -3.86 26.78 -2.35
N ILE A 265 -3.48 26.28 -1.16
CA ILE A 265 -2.99 27.11 -0.05
C ILE A 265 -1.70 27.85 -0.45
N ALA A 266 -0.76 27.18 -1.09
CA ALA A 266 0.50 27.77 -1.55
C ALA A 266 0.29 28.89 -2.60
N ARG A 267 -0.81 28.84 -3.36
CA ARG A 267 -1.24 29.88 -4.29
C ARG A 267 -1.94 31.06 -3.61
N GLY A 268 -2.04 31.07 -2.28
CA GLY A 268 -2.63 32.17 -1.50
C GLY A 268 -4.15 32.12 -1.40
N LEU A 269 -4.80 30.99 -1.75
CA LEU A 269 -6.25 30.85 -1.56
C LEU A 269 -6.58 30.73 -0.07
N PRO A 270 -7.75 31.25 0.41
CA PRO A 270 -8.07 31.34 1.83
C PRO A 270 -8.51 30.01 2.42
N LEU A 271 -7.81 28.94 2.09
CA LEU A 271 -8.09 27.59 2.57
C LEU A 271 -7.16 27.22 3.72
N LYS A 272 -7.69 26.53 4.71
CA LYS A 272 -6.92 25.92 5.79
C LYS A 272 -7.40 24.50 6.07
N HIS A 273 -6.47 23.64 6.50
CA HIS A 273 -6.81 22.36 7.10
C HIS A 273 -7.36 22.59 8.50
N LEU A 274 -8.44 21.90 8.87
CA LEU A 274 -8.79 21.77 10.28
C LEU A 274 -7.74 20.88 10.95
N HIS A 275 -7.23 21.33 12.11
CA HIS A 275 -6.22 20.57 12.84
C HIS A 275 -6.79 19.21 13.30
N PRO A 276 -6.08 18.10 13.10
CA PRO A 276 -6.55 16.76 13.46
C PRO A 276 -7.04 16.61 14.89
N GLU A 277 -6.41 17.33 15.84
CA GLU A 277 -6.73 17.29 17.26
C GLU A 277 -7.92 18.18 17.68
N THR A 278 -8.52 18.91 16.73
CA THR A 278 -9.65 19.80 17.02
C THR A 278 -10.91 19.03 17.40
N LEU A 279 -11.14 17.90 16.73
CA LEU A 279 -12.34 17.10 16.94
C LEU A 279 -12.08 15.99 17.95
N LYS A 280 -12.94 15.84 18.94
CA LYS A 280 -12.80 14.83 20.02
C LYS A 280 -12.76 13.37 19.51
N GLU A 281 -13.41 13.10 18.38
CA GLU A 281 -13.36 11.80 17.73
C GLU A 281 -12.08 11.60 16.90
N GLY A 282 -11.30 12.67 16.72
CA GLY A 282 -10.07 12.65 15.95
C GLY A 282 -10.28 12.42 14.47
N THR A 283 -9.26 11.84 13.85
CA THR A 283 -9.22 11.49 12.43
C THR A 283 -8.50 10.14 12.25
N TYR A 284 -8.03 9.85 11.05
CA TYR A 284 -7.35 8.61 10.73
C TYR A 284 -5.98 8.84 10.08
N VAL A 285 -5.15 7.81 10.11
CA VAL A 285 -3.96 7.74 9.27
C VAL A 285 -4.21 6.79 8.09
N THR A 286 -3.48 7.03 7.02
CA THR A 286 -3.52 6.20 5.82
C THR A 286 -2.16 6.18 5.15
N ALA A 287 -1.83 5.06 4.52
CA ALA A 287 -0.65 4.94 3.67
C ALA A 287 -0.77 5.74 2.36
N GLY A 288 -1.98 6.10 1.93
CA GLY A 288 -2.19 6.59 0.57
C GLY A 288 -1.67 5.57 -0.45
N ASN A 289 -0.72 5.97 -1.28
CA ASN A 289 0.01 5.07 -2.18
C ASN A 289 1.37 4.62 -1.60
N GLY A 290 1.63 4.86 -0.31
CA GLY A 290 2.90 4.55 0.37
C GLY A 290 3.00 3.11 0.84
N SER A 291 2.55 2.16 0.02
CA SER A 291 2.77 0.73 0.25
C SER A 291 3.25 0.01 -1.00
N LEU A 292 3.84 -1.16 -0.83
CA LEU A 292 4.35 -1.95 -1.94
C LEU A 292 3.99 -3.44 -1.80
N VAL A 293 3.85 -4.10 -2.93
CA VAL A 293 3.65 -5.54 -3.06
C VAL A 293 4.59 -6.12 -4.12
N ILE A 294 4.94 -7.40 -3.98
CA ILE A 294 5.79 -8.14 -4.93
C ILE A 294 4.91 -8.98 -5.85
N VAL A 295 5.10 -8.82 -7.14
CA VAL A 295 4.33 -9.56 -8.14
C VAL A 295 4.79 -11.02 -8.19
N ARG A 296 3.84 -11.92 -8.34
CA ARG A 296 4.13 -13.36 -8.53
C ARG A 296 4.93 -13.57 -9.82
N ASN A 297 5.95 -14.42 -9.76
CA ASN A 297 6.84 -14.71 -10.89
C ASN A 297 7.49 -13.46 -11.50
N ALA A 298 7.87 -12.51 -10.64
CA ALA A 298 8.64 -11.33 -11.03
C ALA A 298 9.83 -11.71 -11.93
N PRO A 299 9.95 -11.14 -13.13
CA PRO A 299 10.96 -11.58 -14.11
C PRO A 299 12.38 -11.24 -13.72
N HIS A 300 12.61 -10.23 -12.87
CA HIS A 300 13.94 -9.75 -12.50
C HIS A 300 14.16 -9.84 -10.97
N PRO A 301 14.29 -11.06 -10.40
CA PRO A 301 14.22 -11.26 -8.95
C PRO A 301 15.40 -10.63 -8.18
N ASN A 302 16.56 -10.43 -8.79
CA ASN A 302 17.68 -9.75 -8.12
C ASN A 302 17.58 -8.24 -8.24
N ALA A 303 17.24 -7.71 -9.42
CA ALA A 303 17.00 -6.28 -9.61
C ALA A 303 15.83 -5.79 -8.72
N LEU A 304 14.77 -6.58 -8.58
CA LEU A 304 13.68 -6.37 -7.64
C LEU A 304 14.18 -6.21 -6.19
N ARG A 305 15.06 -7.10 -5.70
CA ARG A 305 15.62 -7.01 -4.34
C ARG A 305 16.41 -5.74 -4.13
N VAL A 306 17.27 -5.39 -5.09
CA VAL A 306 18.07 -4.17 -5.04
C VAL A 306 17.19 -2.92 -5.10
N TYR A 307 16.15 -2.94 -5.93
CA TYR A 307 15.18 -1.83 -6.05
C TYR A 307 14.39 -1.63 -4.75
N VAL A 308 13.85 -2.70 -4.18
CA VAL A 308 13.09 -2.64 -2.92
C VAL A 308 13.97 -2.13 -1.78
N ASP A 309 15.21 -2.62 -1.67
CA ASP A 309 16.14 -2.16 -0.65
C ASP A 309 16.46 -0.66 -0.80
N HIS A 310 16.66 -0.19 -2.03
CA HIS A 310 16.86 1.25 -2.30
C HIS A 310 15.61 2.08 -1.99
N LEU A 311 14.42 1.65 -2.43
CA LEU A 311 13.17 2.36 -2.13
C LEU A 311 12.95 2.52 -0.61
N LEU A 312 13.36 1.51 0.16
CA LEU A 312 13.26 1.50 1.62
C LEU A 312 14.49 2.12 2.33
N SER A 313 15.48 2.61 1.60
CA SER A 313 16.63 3.35 2.15
C SER A 313 16.23 4.77 2.57
N PRO A 314 17.05 5.47 3.39
CA PRO A 314 16.81 6.88 3.71
C PRO A 314 16.68 7.75 2.45
N GLU A 315 17.52 7.53 1.45
CA GLU A 315 17.51 8.26 0.18
C GLU A 315 16.20 8.03 -0.60
N GLY A 316 15.83 6.78 -0.85
CA GLY A 316 14.58 6.44 -1.56
C GLY A 316 13.34 6.94 -0.83
N GLN A 317 13.32 6.83 0.49
CA GLN A 317 12.24 7.32 1.32
C GLN A 317 12.15 8.86 1.36
N LEU A 318 13.27 9.57 1.29
CA LEU A 318 13.30 11.03 1.21
C LEU A 318 12.72 11.52 -0.12
N GLU A 319 13.12 10.92 -1.23
CA GLU A 319 12.59 11.31 -2.55
C GLU A 319 11.08 11.01 -2.66
N TRP A 320 10.63 9.87 -2.15
CA TRP A 320 9.20 9.57 -2.06
C TRP A 320 8.44 10.58 -1.20
N SER A 321 8.96 10.91 -0.02
CA SER A 321 8.35 11.84 0.92
C SER A 321 8.26 13.25 0.35
N LYS A 322 9.30 13.72 -0.37
CA LYS A 322 9.28 15.01 -1.08
C LYS A 322 8.23 15.05 -2.18
N ALA A 323 8.13 13.98 -2.99
CA ALA A 323 7.17 13.89 -4.10
C ALA A 323 5.72 13.84 -3.62
N THR A 324 5.45 13.13 -2.53
CA THR A 324 4.08 12.91 -2.04
C THR A 324 3.65 13.87 -0.94
N ARG A 325 4.60 14.54 -0.27
CA ARG A 325 4.38 15.33 0.94
C ARG A 325 3.85 14.50 2.11
N PHE A 326 4.12 13.18 2.11
CA PHE A 326 3.77 12.26 3.19
C PHE A 326 5.01 11.84 3.98
N ALA A 327 4.82 11.61 5.27
CA ALA A 327 5.92 11.21 6.14
C ALA A 327 6.33 9.75 5.85
N SER A 328 7.64 9.52 5.73
CA SER A 328 8.19 8.18 5.78
C SER A 328 7.96 7.56 7.17
N LEU A 329 7.82 6.25 7.23
CA LEU A 329 7.84 5.50 8.49
C LEU A 329 9.27 5.32 9.04
N ARG A 330 10.30 5.74 8.29
CA ARG A 330 11.66 5.84 8.82
C ARG A 330 11.83 7.12 9.63
N ARG A 331 12.55 7.03 10.76
CA ARG A 331 12.83 8.16 11.66
C ARG A 331 13.95 9.06 11.14
N ASP A 332 14.93 8.48 10.47
CA ASP A 332 16.10 9.15 9.90
C ASP A 332 15.81 9.93 8.61
N VAL A 333 14.58 9.90 8.12
CA VAL A 333 14.14 10.70 6.96
C VAL A 333 13.60 12.04 7.44
N PRO A 334 14.18 13.19 6.97
CA PRO A 334 13.69 14.53 7.27
C PRO A 334 12.21 14.72 6.90
N LYS A 335 11.48 15.51 7.70
CA LYS A 335 10.04 15.77 7.53
C LYS A 335 9.69 17.25 7.38
N ASP A 336 10.68 18.12 7.27
CA ASP A 336 10.57 19.58 7.15
C ASP A 336 9.77 20.03 5.91
N HIS A 337 9.71 19.20 4.88
CA HIS A 337 8.91 19.40 3.67
C HIS A 337 7.46 18.89 3.78
N VAL A 338 7.10 18.22 4.89
CA VAL A 338 5.75 17.73 5.17
C VAL A 338 5.06 18.71 6.12
N LEU A 339 3.78 19.03 5.90
CA LEU A 339 3.03 19.83 6.87
C LEU A 339 2.93 19.08 8.21
N ASP A 340 3.29 19.74 9.30
CA ASP A 340 3.33 19.15 10.65
C ASP A 340 2.01 18.46 11.02
N ILE A 341 0.87 19.07 10.68
CA ILE A 341 -0.46 18.50 10.95
C ILE A 341 -0.73 17.17 10.22
N LEU A 342 0.02 16.86 9.16
CA LEU A 342 -0.11 15.62 8.40
C LEU A 342 0.89 14.55 8.86
N VAL A 343 1.85 14.89 9.72
CA VAL A 343 2.83 13.96 10.27
C VAL A 343 2.22 13.16 11.42
N PRO A 344 2.15 11.81 11.33
CA PRO A 344 1.69 10.99 12.45
C PRO A 344 2.63 11.13 13.65
N LYS A 345 2.12 11.60 14.80
CA LYS A 345 2.88 11.76 16.03
C LYS A 345 3.06 10.42 16.75
N GLU A 346 4.26 10.14 17.27
CA GLU A 346 4.60 8.86 17.91
C GLU A 346 3.83 8.60 19.21
N ASN A 347 3.49 9.66 19.94
CA ASN A 347 2.75 9.60 21.20
C ASN A 347 1.22 9.58 21.05
N MET A 348 0.72 9.53 19.83
CA MET A 348 -0.71 9.49 19.52
C MET A 348 -1.12 8.16 18.89
N THR A 349 -2.28 7.67 19.30
CA THR A 349 -2.93 6.52 18.66
C THR A 349 -3.90 7.00 17.60
N TYR A 350 -3.76 6.49 16.39
CA TYR A 350 -4.64 6.78 15.26
C TYR A 350 -5.35 5.52 14.79
N ARG A 351 -6.52 5.69 14.19
CA ARG A 351 -7.15 4.65 13.38
C ARG A 351 -6.40 4.57 12.05
N ASP A 352 -5.68 3.49 11.83
CA ASP A 352 -4.99 3.27 10.54
C ASP A 352 -5.92 2.51 9.59
N ILE A 353 -6.63 3.24 8.75
CA ILE A 353 -7.60 2.66 7.79
C ILE A 353 -6.94 1.89 6.64
N SER A 354 -5.59 1.83 6.62
CA SER A 354 -4.83 0.99 5.69
C SER A 354 -4.75 -0.46 6.16
N MET A 355 -5.12 -0.75 7.41
CA MET A 355 -5.04 -2.08 7.99
C MET A 355 -6.17 -2.98 7.49
N ARG A 356 -5.87 -4.27 7.35
CA ARG A 356 -6.74 -5.31 6.78
C ARG A 356 -8.17 -5.28 7.31
N HIS A 357 -8.33 -5.21 8.63
CA HIS A 357 -9.66 -5.23 9.25
C HIS A 357 -10.56 -4.06 8.82
N TYR A 358 -10.01 -2.88 8.49
CA TYR A 358 -10.79 -1.78 7.93
C TYR A 358 -11.07 -1.97 6.43
N VAL A 359 -10.12 -2.57 5.71
CA VAL A 359 -10.31 -2.90 4.29
C VAL A 359 -11.42 -3.94 4.13
N ASP A 360 -11.44 -4.96 4.97
CA ASP A 360 -12.47 -6.03 4.93
C ASP A 360 -13.89 -5.52 5.23
N MET A 361 -14.04 -4.39 5.95
CA MET A 361 -15.35 -3.76 6.22
C MET A 361 -15.88 -2.92 5.06
N ARG A 362 -15.10 -2.65 4.02
CA ARG A 362 -15.48 -1.68 2.97
C ARG A 362 -16.72 -2.07 2.20
N GLU A 363 -16.91 -3.36 1.89
CA GLU A 363 -18.11 -3.80 1.18
C GLU A 363 -19.38 -3.46 2.00
N GLU A 364 -19.39 -3.73 3.31
CA GLU A 364 -20.50 -3.37 4.19
C GLU A 364 -20.75 -1.86 4.22
N ILE A 365 -19.66 -1.07 4.30
CA ILE A 365 -19.72 0.40 4.29
C ILE A 365 -20.31 0.91 2.97
N VAL A 366 -19.85 0.38 1.84
CA VAL A 366 -20.34 0.73 0.50
C VAL A 366 -21.84 0.42 0.36
N GLN A 367 -22.28 -0.76 0.80
CA GLN A 367 -23.69 -1.13 0.76
C GLN A 367 -24.54 -0.23 1.66
N PHE A 368 -24.03 0.12 2.83
CA PHE A 368 -24.69 1.08 3.71
C PHE A 368 -24.84 2.46 3.03
N ILE A 369 -23.76 3.00 2.43
CA ILE A 369 -23.82 4.29 1.71
C ILE A 369 -24.84 4.24 0.58
N LYS A 370 -24.82 3.18 -0.23
CA LYS A 370 -25.79 3.00 -1.33
C LYS A 370 -27.21 2.99 -0.82
N SER A 371 -27.48 2.30 0.29
CA SER A 371 -28.82 2.27 0.91
C SER A 371 -29.28 3.65 1.41
N VAL A 372 -28.37 4.47 1.94
CA VAL A 372 -28.66 5.82 2.43
C VAL A 372 -28.91 6.79 1.28
N LEU A 373 -28.15 6.69 0.21
CA LEU A 373 -28.25 7.60 -0.96
C LEU A 373 -29.21 7.09 -2.02
N SER A 374 -29.87 5.95 -1.81
CA SER A 374 -30.75 5.29 -2.79
C SER A 374 -30.09 5.10 -4.17
N ARG A 375 -28.82 4.68 -4.18
CA ARG A 375 -27.98 4.47 -5.37
C ARG A 375 -27.64 3.00 -5.59
#